data_0b05bd7739aff5769cea1df7893fc99d
#
_entry.id   0b05bd7739aff5769cea1df7893fc99d
#
_cell.length_a   1.000
_cell.length_b   1.000
_cell.length_c   1.000
_cell.angle_alpha   90.00
_cell.angle_beta   90.00
_cell.angle_gamma   90.00
#
_symmetry.space_group_name_H-M   'P 1'
#
loop_
_entity.id
_entity.type
_entity.pdbx_description
1 polymer ?
#
loop_
_entity_poly.entity_id
_entity_poly.type
_entity_poly.pdbx_seq_one_letter_code
_entity_poly.pdbx_strand_id
1 'polypeptide(L)'
;MKVSVVGAGVIGLATALTLADRGHTVTIYDPNPAKGASYHAGGMLAPTAEVVYKQEPLFPLMQAAAAWYPELIDLTRRYTDKPTGYRTDGTLVVAGDRADSTHLDQLRAYQHMHGMEVERLTTRQARGLEPALSPALAGAVAIDGDHQLQPRAFTLALIDAARNAAVSLRTQQVHDVGTLDADQVVLAAGLGAANVTGWYAGAAPLALRPVYGDILHLRVPEHQYPLLTRVIRGFVRDRAV
;
A
#
# COMPACT_ATOMS: atom_id res chain seq x y z
N MET A 1 21.86 -10.42 -15.49
CA MET A 1 21.46 -11.68 -14.84
C MET A 1 20.04 -12.02 -15.26
N LYS A 2 19.69 -13.31 -15.27
CA LYS A 2 18.30 -13.79 -15.38
C LYS A 2 17.67 -13.80 -13.98
N VAL A 3 16.54 -13.14 -13.81
CA VAL A 3 15.81 -13.11 -12.54
C VAL A 3 14.39 -13.61 -12.73
N SER A 4 13.99 -14.57 -11.93
CA SER A 4 12.59 -15.05 -11.85
C SER A 4 11.90 -14.45 -10.65
N VAL A 5 10.72 -13.84 -10.86
CA VAL A 5 9.88 -13.29 -9.81
C VAL A 5 8.63 -14.16 -9.70
N VAL A 6 8.39 -14.73 -8.53
CA VAL A 6 7.21 -15.56 -8.26
C VAL A 6 6.17 -14.73 -7.52
N GLY A 7 5.08 -14.42 -8.21
CA GLY A 7 4.01 -13.54 -7.77
C GLY A 7 3.98 -12.21 -8.52
N ALA A 8 2.83 -11.87 -9.09
CA ALA A 8 2.55 -10.62 -9.82
C ALA A 8 1.56 -9.72 -9.06
N GLY A 9 1.69 -9.66 -7.74
CA GLY A 9 1.13 -8.59 -6.92
C GLY A 9 1.96 -7.31 -7.02
N VAL A 10 1.58 -6.25 -6.29
CA VAL A 10 2.28 -4.96 -6.33
C VAL A 10 3.78 -5.10 -6.03
N ILE A 11 4.17 -5.94 -5.08
CA ILE A 11 5.57 -6.16 -4.71
C ILE A 11 6.34 -6.81 -5.87
N GLY A 12 5.82 -7.92 -6.42
CA GLY A 12 6.50 -8.62 -7.51
C GLY A 12 6.59 -7.79 -8.79
N LEU A 13 5.53 -7.07 -9.14
CA LEU A 13 5.51 -6.19 -10.32
C LEU A 13 6.48 -5.02 -10.18
N ALA A 14 6.49 -4.33 -9.02
CA ALA A 14 7.42 -3.23 -8.75
C ALA A 14 8.89 -3.71 -8.76
N THR A 15 9.16 -4.85 -8.14
CA THR A 15 10.49 -5.48 -8.15
C THR A 15 10.93 -5.83 -9.59
N ALA A 16 10.05 -6.45 -10.35
CA ALA A 16 10.36 -6.85 -11.73
C ALA A 16 10.64 -5.65 -12.63
N LEU A 17 9.83 -4.59 -12.52
CA LEU A 17 10.03 -3.35 -13.26
C LEU A 17 11.37 -2.70 -12.89
N THR A 18 11.68 -2.61 -11.60
CA THR A 18 12.93 -2.04 -11.10
C THR A 18 14.16 -2.83 -11.58
N LEU A 19 14.08 -4.16 -11.60
CA LEU A 19 15.14 -5.01 -12.08
C LEU A 19 15.34 -4.90 -13.61
N ALA A 20 14.25 -4.83 -14.37
CA ALA A 20 14.29 -4.65 -15.81
C ALA A 20 14.89 -3.28 -16.18
N ASP A 21 14.50 -2.21 -15.50
CA ASP A 21 15.09 -0.86 -15.68
C ASP A 21 16.60 -0.84 -15.40
N ARG A 22 17.09 -1.73 -14.53
CA ARG A 22 18.51 -1.93 -14.24
C ARG A 22 19.23 -2.87 -15.22
N GLY A 23 18.57 -3.30 -16.29
CA GLY A 23 19.16 -4.14 -17.36
C GLY A 23 19.20 -5.64 -17.06
N HIS A 24 18.40 -6.12 -16.11
CA HIS A 24 18.25 -7.57 -15.88
C HIS A 24 17.21 -8.18 -16.81
N THR A 25 17.37 -9.44 -17.18
CA THR A 25 16.36 -10.23 -17.89
C THR A 25 15.39 -10.80 -16.88
N VAL A 26 14.15 -10.33 -16.88
CA VAL A 26 13.17 -10.67 -15.83
C VAL A 26 12.00 -11.46 -16.37
N THR A 27 11.65 -12.55 -15.67
CA THR A 27 10.41 -13.31 -15.90
C THR A 27 9.56 -13.34 -14.62
N ILE A 28 8.29 -12.97 -14.74
CA ILE A 28 7.32 -13.07 -13.64
C ILE A 28 6.44 -14.31 -13.88
N TYR A 29 6.17 -15.06 -12.81
CA TYR A 29 5.26 -16.21 -12.79
C TYR A 29 4.12 -15.95 -11.82
N ASP A 30 2.89 -15.95 -12.31
CA ASP A 30 1.68 -15.82 -11.49
C ASP A 30 0.46 -16.38 -12.25
N PRO A 31 -0.32 -17.30 -11.68
CA PRO A 31 -1.51 -17.85 -12.35
C PRO A 31 -2.61 -16.81 -12.57
N ASN A 32 -2.69 -15.76 -11.74
CA ASN A 32 -3.72 -14.73 -11.79
C ASN A 32 -3.13 -13.33 -11.48
N PRO A 33 -2.34 -12.73 -12.39
CA PRO A 33 -1.64 -11.48 -12.15
C PRO A 33 -2.54 -10.36 -11.65
N ALA A 34 -2.11 -9.67 -10.58
CA ALA A 34 -2.79 -8.54 -9.95
C ALA A 34 -4.22 -8.83 -9.43
N LYS A 35 -4.58 -10.09 -9.17
CA LYS A 35 -5.92 -10.46 -8.65
C LYS A 35 -5.94 -10.84 -7.17
N GLY A 36 -4.79 -10.87 -6.50
CA GLY A 36 -4.66 -11.15 -5.08
C GLY A 36 -4.92 -9.92 -4.19
N ALA A 37 -4.26 -9.87 -3.02
CA ALA A 37 -4.41 -8.82 -2.02
C ALA A 37 -4.22 -7.40 -2.59
N SER A 38 -3.30 -7.22 -3.55
CA SER A 38 -3.05 -5.92 -4.18
C SER A 38 -4.27 -5.34 -4.92
N TYR A 39 -5.17 -6.19 -5.44
CA TYR A 39 -6.40 -5.74 -6.10
C TYR A 39 -7.45 -5.24 -5.10
N HIS A 40 -7.45 -5.80 -3.90
CA HIS A 40 -8.43 -5.54 -2.84
C HIS A 40 -7.93 -4.57 -1.78
N ALA A 41 -6.70 -4.03 -1.93
CA ALA A 41 -6.12 -3.09 -0.98
C ALA A 41 -6.86 -1.75 -0.97
N GLY A 42 -6.75 -1.01 0.15
CA GLY A 42 -7.30 0.35 0.28
C GLY A 42 -6.50 1.42 -0.47
N GLY A 43 -5.20 1.17 -0.71
CA GLY A 43 -4.32 2.09 -1.45
C GLY A 43 -3.70 3.19 -0.61
N MET A 44 -3.79 3.11 0.70
CA MET A 44 -3.10 4.01 1.61
C MET A 44 -1.59 3.73 1.60
N LEU A 45 -0.80 4.80 1.48
CA LEU A 45 0.66 4.84 1.63
C LEU A 45 0.94 5.76 2.81
N ALA A 46 0.51 5.32 3.98
CA ALA A 46 0.28 6.15 5.15
C ALA A 46 1.05 5.62 6.37
N PRO A 47 2.41 5.64 6.33
CA PRO A 47 3.22 5.09 7.41
C PRO A 47 2.95 5.77 8.74
N THR A 48 2.55 7.04 8.72
CA THR A 48 2.30 7.82 9.94
C THR A 48 0.89 7.61 10.47
N ALA A 49 -0.15 7.63 9.62
CA ALA A 49 -1.53 7.39 10.07
C ALA A 49 -1.76 5.95 10.53
N GLU A 50 -0.98 4.99 10.04
CA GLU A 50 -1.12 3.56 10.35
C GLU A 50 -0.17 3.06 11.44
N VAL A 51 0.50 3.96 12.16
CA VAL A 51 1.34 3.61 13.31
C VAL A 51 0.54 2.85 14.37
N VAL A 52 1.09 1.75 14.83
CA VAL A 52 0.53 0.92 15.90
C VAL A 52 1.59 0.72 16.98
N TYR A 53 1.19 0.83 18.24
CA TYR A 53 2.05 0.54 19.39
C TYR A 53 2.64 -0.88 19.29
N LYS A 54 3.89 -1.03 19.71
CA LYS A 54 4.65 -2.29 19.68
C LYS A 54 5.04 -2.78 18.29
N GLN A 55 4.99 -1.90 17.28
CA GLN A 55 5.47 -2.16 15.93
C GLN A 55 6.64 -1.25 15.52
N GLU A 56 7.31 -0.64 16.50
CA GLU A 56 8.44 0.28 16.28
C GLU A 56 9.53 -0.27 15.33
N PRO A 57 9.87 -1.57 15.34
CA PRO A 57 10.84 -2.12 14.39
C PRO A 57 10.44 -1.98 12.91
N LEU A 58 9.15 -1.79 12.62
CA LEU A 58 8.65 -1.60 11.24
C LEU A 58 8.71 -0.14 10.79
N PHE A 59 8.75 0.82 11.71
CA PHE A 59 8.65 2.25 11.35
C PHE A 59 9.75 2.72 10.40
N PRO A 60 11.05 2.37 10.58
CA PRO A 60 12.08 2.76 9.63
C PRO A 60 11.82 2.22 8.21
N LEU A 61 11.35 0.97 8.10
CA LEU A 61 11.00 0.38 6.81
C LEU A 61 9.81 1.08 6.16
N MET A 62 8.77 1.40 6.94
CA MET A 62 7.58 2.09 6.45
C MET A 62 7.92 3.51 5.98
N GLN A 63 8.75 4.25 6.72
CA GLN A 63 9.22 5.58 6.34
C GLN A 63 10.10 5.55 5.09
N ALA A 64 11.04 4.61 5.01
CA ALA A 64 11.87 4.42 3.82
C ALA A 64 11.02 4.07 2.59
N ALA A 65 10.02 3.20 2.74
CA ALA A 65 9.10 2.86 1.67
C ALA A 65 8.30 4.07 1.19
N ALA A 66 7.81 4.92 2.12
CA ALA A 66 7.08 6.14 1.77
C ALA A 66 7.96 7.13 0.97
N ALA A 67 9.22 7.30 1.38
CA ALA A 67 10.18 8.15 0.67
C ALA A 67 10.47 7.64 -0.75
N TRP A 68 10.36 6.33 -0.99
CA TRP A 68 10.65 5.69 -2.29
C TRP A 68 9.46 5.69 -3.26
N TYR A 69 8.23 5.89 -2.78
CA TYR A 69 7.05 5.84 -3.65
C TYR A 69 7.09 6.83 -4.81
N PRO A 70 7.49 8.10 -4.65
CA PRO A 70 7.63 9.02 -5.79
C PRO A 70 8.50 8.46 -6.91
N GLU A 71 9.66 7.88 -6.57
CA GLU A 71 10.58 7.28 -7.55
C GLU A 71 9.96 6.08 -8.27
N LEU A 72 9.21 5.23 -7.55
CA LEU A 72 8.52 4.09 -8.16
C LEU A 72 7.40 4.55 -9.11
N ILE A 73 6.68 5.61 -8.75
CA ILE A 73 5.65 6.20 -9.62
C ILE A 73 6.29 6.77 -10.88
N ASP A 74 7.39 7.50 -10.76
CA ASP A 74 8.10 8.08 -11.90
C ASP A 74 8.73 6.99 -12.77
N LEU A 75 9.29 5.95 -12.17
CA LEU A 75 9.74 4.76 -12.89
C LEU A 75 8.59 4.13 -13.70
N THR A 76 7.44 3.95 -13.07
CA THR A 76 6.26 3.38 -13.74
C THR A 76 5.85 4.24 -14.94
N ARG A 77 5.79 5.56 -14.78
CA ARG A 77 5.43 6.54 -15.83
C ARG A 77 6.41 6.57 -17.01
N ARG A 78 7.67 6.19 -16.82
CA ARG A 78 8.63 6.07 -17.94
C ARG A 78 8.24 4.98 -18.94
N TYR A 79 7.49 3.99 -18.48
CA TYR A 79 7.14 2.81 -19.28
C TYR A 79 5.65 2.70 -19.62
N THR A 80 4.78 3.57 -19.07
CA THR A 80 3.34 3.53 -19.38
C THR A 80 2.66 4.86 -19.12
N ASP A 81 1.67 5.18 -19.95
CA ASP A 81 0.78 6.34 -19.76
C ASP A 81 -0.47 5.98 -18.92
N LYS A 82 -0.59 4.73 -18.44
CA LYS A 82 -1.73 4.34 -17.61
C LYS A 82 -1.73 5.06 -16.28
N PRO A 83 -2.91 5.49 -15.79
CA PRO A 83 -3.00 6.19 -14.51
C PRO A 83 -2.61 5.28 -13.35
N THR A 84 -1.84 5.81 -12.42
CA THR A 84 -1.50 5.14 -11.16
C THR A 84 -2.50 5.45 -10.04
N GLY A 85 -3.24 6.55 -10.19
CA GLY A 85 -4.09 7.09 -9.13
C GLY A 85 -3.32 7.61 -7.92
N TYR A 86 -2.01 7.85 -8.09
CA TYR A 86 -1.15 8.38 -7.01
C TYR A 86 -1.50 9.83 -6.68
N ARG A 87 -1.64 10.10 -5.39
CA ARG A 87 -2.00 11.40 -4.84
C ARG A 87 -1.24 11.66 -3.54
N THR A 88 -0.93 12.93 -3.28
CA THR A 88 -0.14 13.41 -2.15
C THR A 88 -0.93 14.40 -1.28
N ASP A 89 -2.25 14.26 -1.24
CA ASP A 89 -3.12 15.18 -0.48
C ASP A 89 -3.06 14.98 1.03
N GLY A 90 -2.39 13.92 1.50
CA GLY A 90 -2.27 13.61 2.91
C GLY A 90 -3.44 12.81 3.48
N THR A 91 -3.38 12.60 4.79
CA THR A 91 -4.42 11.93 5.59
C THR A 91 -4.95 12.87 6.66
N LEU A 92 -6.25 12.83 6.92
CA LEU A 92 -6.85 13.40 8.12
C LEU A 92 -7.30 12.24 9.03
N VAL A 93 -6.82 12.21 10.26
CA VAL A 93 -7.33 11.34 11.31
C VAL A 93 -8.31 12.14 12.14
N VAL A 94 -9.57 11.71 12.19
CA VAL A 94 -10.66 12.48 12.82
C VAL A 94 -11.15 11.82 14.10
N ALA A 95 -11.49 12.64 15.08
CA ALA A 95 -12.07 12.23 16.35
C ALA A 95 -13.59 12.47 16.30
N GLY A 96 -14.39 11.43 16.47
CA GLY A 96 -15.85 11.52 16.49
C GLY A 96 -16.40 12.08 17.80
N ASP A 97 -15.70 11.85 18.90
CA ASP A 97 -16.10 12.32 20.23
C ASP A 97 -14.85 12.70 21.09
N ARG A 98 -15.12 13.05 22.35
CA ARG A 98 -14.08 13.49 23.29
C ARG A 98 -13.07 12.39 23.64
N ALA A 99 -13.49 11.14 23.71
CA ALA A 99 -12.60 10.04 24.02
C ALA A 99 -11.68 9.74 22.83
N ASP A 100 -12.20 9.80 21.61
CA ASP A 100 -11.37 9.74 20.38
C ASP A 100 -10.38 10.89 20.33
N SER A 101 -10.78 12.10 20.71
CA SER A 101 -9.89 13.26 20.77
C SER A 101 -8.73 13.05 21.74
N THR A 102 -8.99 12.47 22.92
CA THR A 102 -7.95 12.13 23.89
C THR A 102 -7.00 11.06 23.34
N HIS A 103 -7.52 10.02 22.70
CA HIS A 103 -6.70 8.98 22.06
C HIS A 103 -5.86 9.55 20.92
N LEU A 104 -6.43 10.44 20.13
CA LEU A 104 -5.74 11.12 19.04
C LEU A 104 -4.54 11.95 19.54
N ASP A 105 -4.68 12.64 20.67
CA ASP A 105 -3.60 13.39 21.29
C ASP A 105 -2.49 12.46 21.81
N GLN A 106 -2.83 11.32 22.38
CA GLN A 106 -1.86 10.30 22.81
C GLN A 106 -1.11 9.69 21.62
N LEU A 107 -1.83 9.35 20.55
CA LEU A 107 -1.21 8.83 19.33
C LEU A 107 -0.28 9.85 18.69
N ARG A 108 -0.69 11.11 18.62
CA ARG A 108 0.13 12.21 18.13
C ARG A 108 1.43 12.35 18.93
N ALA A 109 1.35 12.31 20.25
CA ALA A 109 2.53 12.38 21.11
C ALA A 109 3.50 11.21 20.83
N TYR A 110 2.96 10.01 20.63
CA TYR A 110 3.72 8.83 20.27
C TYR A 110 4.38 8.95 18.88
N GLN A 111 3.64 9.44 17.87
CA GLN A 111 4.18 9.70 16.54
C GLN A 111 5.32 10.71 16.56
N HIS A 112 5.20 11.81 17.32
CA HIS A 112 6.27 12.79 17.50
C HIS A 112 7.52 12.19 18.15
N MET A 113 7.39 11.31 19.15
CA MET A 113 8.54 10.63 19.76
C MET A 113 9.32 9.78 18.75
N HIS A 114 8.67 9.35 17.66
CA HIS A 114 9.29 8.58 16.58
C HIS A 114 9.65 9.45 15.36
N GLY A 115 9.70 10.77 15.51
CA GLY A 115 10.13 11.70 14.46
C GLY A 115 9.13 11.88 13.32
N MET A 116 7.85 11.55 13.55
CA MET A 116 6.79 11.68 12.56
C MET A 116 6.13 13.06 12.70
N GLU A 117 5.90 13.74 11.57
CA GLU A 117 5.25 15.05 11.54
C GLU A 117 3.73 14.90 11.49
N VAL A 118 3.06 15.48 12.47
CA VAL A 118 1.61 15.38 12.66
C VAL A 118 1.07 16.69 13.21
N GLU A 119 0.13 17.32 12.53
CA GLU A 119 -0.44 18.60 12.92
C GLU A 119 -1.83 18.43 13.56
N ARG A 120 -2.03 19.04 14.73
CA ARG A 120 -3.35 19.09 15.37
C ARG A 120 -4.22 20.17 14.72
N LEU A 121 -5.42 19.79 14.31
CA LEU A 121 -6.40 20.67 13.71
C LEU A 121 -7.65 20.83 14.59
N THR A 122 -8.20 22.03 14.59
CA THR A 122 -9.58 22.25 15.04
C THR A 122 -10.55 21.68 14.01
N THR A 123 -11.79 21.39 14.42
CA THR A 123 -12.86 20.97 13.51
C THR A 123 -13.07 21.95 12.36
N ARG A 124 -12.93 23.26 12.64
CA ARG A 124 -13.03 24.32 11.62
C ARG A 124 -11.93 24.21 10.55
N GLN A 125 -10.70 24.00 10.98
CA GLN A 125 -9.55 23.83 10.07
C GLN A 125 -9.70 22.55 9.23
N ALA A 126 -10.04 21.43 9.88
CA ALA A 126 -10.27 20.16 9.17
C ALA A 126 -11.37 20.27 8.11
N ARG A 127 -12.47 20.96 8.43
CA ARG A 127 -13.55 21.24 7.47
C ARG A 127 -13.17 22.25 6.39
N GLY A 128 -12.19 23.10 6.66
CA GLY A 128 -11.60 23.96 5.62
C GLY A 128 -10.85 23.17 4.57
N LEU A 129 -10.21 22.07 4.98
CA LEU A 129 -9.53 21.13 4.08
C LEU A 129 -10.51 20.17 3.40
N GLU A 130 -11.50 19.67 4.14
CA GLU A 130 -12.50 18.69 3.67
C GLU A 130 -13.90 19.13 4.12
N PRO A 131 -14.61 19.92 3.31
CA PRO A 131 -15.90 20.49 3.68
C PRO A 131 -17.01 19.48 4.00
N ALA A 132 -16.90 18.26 3.44
CA ALA A 132 -17.85 17.17 3.67
C ALA A 132 -17.77 16.57 5.08
N LEU A 133 -16.72 16.90 5.87
CA LEU A 133 -16.63 16.42 7.25
C LEU A 133 -17.74 16.97 8.13
N SER A 134 -18.22 16.14 9.07
CA SER A 134 -19.24 16.52 10.04
C SER A 134 -18.79 17.70 10.90
N PRO A 135 -19.66 18.69 11.16
CA PRO A 135 -19.38 19.77 12.11
C PRO A 135 -19.32 19.29 13.57
N ALA A 136 -19.80 18.08 13.85
CA ALA A 136 -19.83 17.50 15.20
C ALA A 136 -18.53 16.77 15.59
N LEU A 137 -17.48 16.80 14.76
CA LEU A 137 -16.20 16.22 15.12
C LEU A 137 -15.57 16.91 16.33
N ALA A 138 -14.93 16.12 17.19
CA ALA A 138 -14.24 16.62 18.40
C ALA A 138 -12.80 17.09 18.11
N GLY A 139 -12.30 16.96 16.89
CA GLY A 139 -11.01 17.38 16.43
C GLY A 139 -10.45 16.51 15.32
N ALA A 140 -9.29 16.88 14.83
CA ALA A 140 -8.59 16.12 13.80
C ALA A 140 -7.07 16.29 13.91
N VAL A 141 -6.34 15.44 13.18
CA VAL A 141 -4.91 15.54 12.96
C VAL A 141 -4.66 15.46 11.46
N ALA A 142 -3.85 16.36 10.93
CA ALA A 142 -3.36 16.31 9.55
C ALA A 142 -1.98 15.65 9.49
N ILE A 143 -1.79 14.86 8.44
CA ILE A 143 -0.54 14.16 8.15
C ILE A 143 -0.28 14.33 6.65
N ASP A 144 0.47 15.35 6.30
CA ASP A 144 0.73 15.72 4.91
C ASP A 144 1.71 14.76 4.21
N GLY A 145 2.59 14.09 4.99
CA GLY A 145 3.53 13.11 4.46
C GLY A 145 2.94 11.75 4.09
N ASP A 146 1.67 11.52 4.38
CA ASP A 146 0.96 10.32 3.94
C ASP A 146 0.42 10.52 2.51
N HIS A 147 0.53 9.48 1.70
CA HIS A 147 0.07 9.48 0.32
C HIS A 147 -0.97 8.38 0.08
N GLN A 148 -1.52 8.34 -1.12
CA GLN A 148 -2.47 7.32 -1.54
C GLN A 148 -2.33 7.00 -3.03
N LEU A 149 -2.82 5.85 -3.43
CA LEU A 149 -2.96 5.46 -4.84
C LEU A 149 -4.23 4.65 -5.05
N GLN A 150 -4.59 4.44 -6.31
CA GLN A 150 -5.68 3.51 -6.64
C GLN A 150 -5.08 2.12 -6.94
N PRO A 151 -5.22 1.12 -6.07
CA PRO A 151 -4.51 -0.15 -6.18
C PRO A 151 -4.76 -0.88 -7.50
N ARG A 152 -6.00 -0.87 -7.98
CA ARG A 152 -6.37 -1.50 -9.25
C ARG A 152 -5.75 -0.80 -10.46
N ALA A 153 -5.78 0.53 -10.47
CA ALA A 153 -5.15 1.32 -11.53
C ALA A 153 -3.63 1.14 -11.49
N PHE A 154 -3.03 1.23 -10.31
CA PHE A 154 -1.60 1.10 -10.13
C PHE A 154 -1.06 -0.27 -10.54
N THR A 155 -1.72 -1.37 -10.15
CA THR A 155 -1.28 -2.71 -10.55
C THR A 155 -1.42 -2.94 -12.05
N LEU A 156 -2.44 -2.38 -12.70
CA LEU A 156 -2.56 -2.41 -14.15
C LEU A 156 -1.49 -1.56 -14.85
N ALA A 157 -1.15 -0.40 -14.29
CA ALA A 157 -0.03 0.41 -14.78
C ALA A 157 1.31 -0.33 -14.66
N LEU A 158 1.56 -0.99 -13.51
CA LEU A 158 2.76 -1.80 -13.30
C LEU A 158 2.85 -2.99 -14.28
N ILE A 159 1.75 -3.68 -14.56
CA ILE A 159 1.73 -4.77 -15.57
C ILE A 159 2.12 -4.23 -16.94
N ASP A 160 1.54 -3.12 -17.32
CA ASP A 160 1.80 -2.51 -18.62
C ASP A 160 3.24 -1.99 -18.71
N ALA A 161 3.71 -1.29 -17.69
CA ALA A 161 5.10 -0.84 -17.59
C ALA A 161 6.10 -2.00 -17.64
N ALA A 162 5.84 -3.07 -16.91
CA ALA A 162 6.69 -4.25 -16.91
C ALA A 162 6.79 -4.87 -18.32
N ARG A 163 5.68 -4.97 -19.04
CA ARG A 163 5.66 -5.47 -20.44
C ARG A 163 6.47 -4.56 -21.36
N ASN A 164 6.31 -3.25 -21.24
CA ASN A 164 7.03 -2.26 -22.05
C ASN A 164 8.52 -2.21 -21.69
N ALA A 165 8.89 -2.60 -20.46
CA ALA A 165 10.27 -2.82 -20.03
C ALA A 165 10.81 -4.22 -20.38
N ALA A 166 10.14 -4.94 -21.31
CA ALA A 166 10.50 -6.28 -21.78
C ALA A 166 10.51 -7.38 -20.70
N VAL A 167 9.76 -7.21 -19.60
CA VAL A 167 9.54 -8.27 -18.60
C VAL A 167 8.62 -9.34 -19.20
N SER A 168 9.04 -10.60 -19.14
CA SER A 168 8.23 -11.75 -19.56
C SER A 168 7.23 -12.11 -18.45
N LEU A 169 5.92 -12.05 -18.74
CA LEU A 169 4.86 -12.45 -17.81
C LEU A 169 4.32 -13.81 -18.20
N ARG A 170 4.44 -14.80 -17.31
CA ARG A 170 3.99 -16.17 -17.48
C ARG A 170 2.79 -16.44 -16.58
N THR A 171 1.65 -16.78 -17.16
CA THR A 171 0.44 -17.20 -16.43
C THR A 171 0.60 -18.66 -16.01
N GLN A 172 1.46 -18.88 -15.02
CA GLN A 172 1.85 -20.21 -14.53
C GLN A 172 2.05 -20.16 -13.02
N GLN A 173 1.58 -21.19 -12.33
CA GLN A 173 1.87 -21.40 -10.92
C GLN A 173 3.24 -22.07 -10.75
N VAL A 174 4.04 -21.54 -9.81
CA VAL A 174 5.31 -22.14 -9.39
C VAL A 174 5.10 -22.85 -8.07
N HIS A 175 5.45 -24.12 -8.02
CA HIS A 175 5.40 -24.95 -6.81
C HIS A 175 6.79 -25.14 -6.18
N ASP A 176 7.83 -25.15 -7.02
CA ASP A 176 9.22 -25.30 -6.59
C ASP A 176 10.08 -24.31 -7.38
N VAL A 177 10.74 -23.40 -6.66
CA VAL A 177 11.63 -22.41 -7.30
C VAL A 177 12.90 -23.03 -7.86
N GLY A 178 13.33 -24.20 -7.38
CA GLY A 178 14.47 -24.95 -7.92
C GLY A 178 14.28 -25.43 -9.36
N THR A 179 13.05 -25.38 -9.89
CA THR A 179 12.75 -25.74 -11.29
C THR A 179 12.89 -24.58 -12.26
N LEU A 180 13.16 -23.36 -11.77
CA LEU A 180 13.23 -22.15 -12.58
C LEU A 180 14.63 -21.96 -13.15
N ASP A 181 14.73 -21.70 -14.46
CA ASP A 181 15.99 -21.30 -15.12
C ASP A 181 16.26 -19.81 -14.83
N ALA A 182 16.93 -19.54 -13.71
CA ALA A 182 17.28 -18.19 -13.28
C ALA A 182 18.54 -18.18 -12.42
N ASP A 183 19.31 -17.08 -12.50
CA ASP A 183 20.46 -16.83 -11.64
C ASP A 183 19.99 -16.47 -10.20
N GLN A 184 18.84 -15.82 -10.11
CA GLN A 184 18.22 -15.39 -8.85
C GLN A 184 16.70 -15.54 -8.90
N VAL A 185 16.09 -15.85 -7.75
CA VAL A 185 14.63 -15.92 -7.61
C VAL A 185 14.16 -14.97 -6.52
N VAL A 186 13.13 -14.19 -6.84
CA VAL A 186 12.42 -13.33 -5.88
C VAL A 186 11.07 -13.97 -5.59
N LEU A 187 10.82 -14.36 -4.34
CA LEU A 187 9.53 -14.89 -3.90
C LEU A 187 8.64 -13.76 -3.38
N ALA A 188 7.67 -13.33 -4.18
CA ALA A 188 6.72 -12.26 -3.88
C ALA A 188 5.25 -12.74 -3.97
N ALA A 189 5.01 -14.01 -3.63
CA ALA A 189 3.74 -14.70 -3.83
C ALA A 189 2.69 -14.43 -2.74
N GLY A 190 2.90 -13.45 -1.84
CA GLY A 190 1.98 -13.15 -0.75
C GLY A 190 1.69 -14.38 0.11
N LEU A 191 0.43 -14.65 0.42
CA LEU A 191 0.03 -15.86 1.19
C LEU A 191 0.39 -17.16 0.46
N GLY A 192 0.49 -17.14 -0.86
CA GLY A 192 0.90 -18.29 -1.66
C GLY A 192 2.33 -18.73 -1.43
N ALA A 193 3.18 -17.89 -0.85
CA ALA A 193 4.58 -18.23 -0.56
C ALA A 193 4.72 -19.44 0.36
N ALA A 194 3.75 -19.69 1.23
CA ALA A 194 3.74 -20.86 2.12
C ALA A 194 3.64 -22.19 1.34
N ASN A 195 3.16 -22.16 0.10
CA ASN A 195 2.97 -23.34 -0.74
C ASN A 195 4.07 -23.52 -1.80
N VAL A 196 5.10 -22.69 -1.76
CA VAL A 196 6.25 -22.74 -2.68
C VAL A 196 7.44 -23.36 -1.97
N THR A 197 8.07 -24.35 -2.61
CA THR A 197 9.25 -25.04 -2.09
C THR A 197 10.54 -24.64 -2.82
N GLY A 198 11.68 -25.18 -2.38
CA GLY A 198 12.97 -25.01 -3.07
C GLY A 198 13.72 -23.72 -2.75
N TRP A 199 13.13 -22.77 -2.03
CA TRP A 199 13.76 -21.49 -1.70
C TRP A 199 14.47 -21.46 -0.34
N TYR A 200 14.25 -22.50 0.48
CA TYR A 200 14.82 -22.57 1.82
C TYR A 200 15.17 -24.01 2.17
N ALA A 201 16.44 -24.29 2.37
CA ALA A 201 16.90 -25.63 2.76
C ALA A 201 16.77 -25.83 4.28
N GLY A 202 15.88 -26.74 4.69
CA GLY A 202 15.79 -27.19 6.09
C GLY A 202 15.04 -26.28 7.05
N ALA A 203 14.31 -25.29 6.56
CA ALA A 203 13.51 -24.42 7.42
C ALA A 203 12.08 -24.91 7.62
N ALA A 204 11.51 -24.49 8.75
CA ALA A 204 10.09 -24.58 8.98
C ALA A 204 9.32 -23.78 7.90
N PRO A 205 8.15 -24.26 7.47
CA PRO A 205 7.32 -23.49 6.55
C PRO A 205 7.04 -22.10 7.11
N LEU A 206 6.92 -21.08 6.22
CA LEU A 206 6.51 -19.76 6.65
C LEU A 206 5.14 -19.84 7.34
N ALA A 207 5.08 -19.45 8.60
CA ALA A 207 3.85 -19.39 9.37
C ALA A 207 3.04 -18.15 8.98
N LEU A 208 2.56 -18.08 7.72
CA LEU A 208 1.72 -17.01 7.20
C LEU A 208 0.27 -17.28 7.55
N ARG A 209 -0.40 -16.25 8.07
CA ARG A 209 -1.85 -16.28 8.29
C ARG A 209 -2.51 -15.09 7.57
N PRO A 210 -3.69 -15.27 6.98
CA PRO A 210 -4.43 -14.16 6.41
C PRO A 210 -4.95 -13.23 7.52
N VAL A 211 -4.91 -11.93 7.23
CA VAL A 211 -5.66 -10.92 7.99
C VAL A 211 -6.65 -10.33 6.99
N TYR A 212 -7.93 -10.51 7.28
CA TYR A 212 -9.00 -10.06 6.39
C TYR A 212 -9.36 -8.60 6.68
N GLY A 213 -9.73 -7.88 5.63
CA GLY A 213 -10.29 -6.54 5.68
C GLY A 213 -11.30 -6.36 4.55
N ASP A 214 -12.31 -5.55 4.78
CA ASP A 214 -13.38 -5.29 3.81
C ASP A 214 -13.20 -3.92 3.18
N ILE A 215 -13.38 -3.83 1.86
CA ILE A 215 -13.42 -2.58 1.11
C ILE A 215 -14.78 -2.42 0.47
N LEU A 216 -15.50 -1.37 0.86
CA LEU A 216 -16.78 -1.03 0.27
C LEU A 216 -16.56 0.04 -0.81
N HIS A 217 -17.05 -0.23 -2.02
CA HIS A 217 -17.10 0.73 -3.10
C HIS A 217 -18.50 1.31 -3.21
N LEU A 218 -18.61 2.61 -2.92
CA LEU A 218 -19.86 3.33 -3.03
C LEU A 218 -19.87 4.16 -4.33
N ARG A 219 -20.97 4.12 -5.05
CA ARG A 219 -21.21 5.00 -6.19
C ARG A 219 -22.06 6.18 -5.71
N VAL A 220 -21.55 7.38 -5.90
CA VAL A 220 -22.26 8.62 -5.62
C VAL A 220 -22.55 9.38 -6.93
N PRO A 221 -23.65 10.16 -6.99
CA PRO A 221 -23.95 10.99 -8.16
C PRO A 221 -22.86 12.01 -8.45
N GLU A 222 -22.60 12.31 -9.73
CA GLU A 222 -21.53 13.22 -10.16
C GLU A 222 -21.61 14.62 -9.52
N HIS A 223 -22.82 15.14 -9.32
CA HIS A 223 -23.02 16.45 -8.70
C HIS A 223 -22.59 16.54 -7.24
N GLN A 224 -22.25 15.42 -6.61
CA GLN A 224 -21.73 15.35 -5.25
C GLN A 224 -20.20 15.21 -5.20
N TYR A 225 -19.53 15.18 -6.34
CA TYR A 225 -18.07 15.11 -6.41
C TYR A 225 -17.41 16.48 -6.36
N PRO A 226 -16.17 16.56 -5.85
CA PRO A 226 -15.51 15.53 -5.06
C PRO A 226 -16.06 15.50 -3.62
N LEU A 227 -16.34 14.30 -3.08
CA LEU A 227 -16.76 14.17 -1.67
C LEU A 227 -15.60 14.48 -0.73
N LEU A 228 -14.46 13.85 -0.98
CA LEU A 228 -13.23 13.98 -0.21
C LEU A 228 -12.04 13.97 -1.15
N THR A 229 -11.00 14.71 -0.80
CA THR A 229 -9.73 14.71 -1.53
C THR A 229 -8.67 13.91 -0.80
N ARG A 230 -8.71 13.89 0.53
CA ARG A 230 -7.77 13.19 1.42
C ARG A 230 -8.29 11.83 1.85
N VAL A 231 -7.38 11.00 2.35
CA VAL A 231 -7.77 9.84 3.15
C VAL A 231 -8.33 10.34 4.49
N ILE A 232 -9.50 9.88 4.85
CA ILE A 232 -10.11 10.17 6.16
C ILE A 232 -10.08 8.88 6.97
N ARG A 233 -9.40 8.92 8.11
CA ARG A 233 -9.36 7.83 9.08
C ARG A 233 -10.12 8.22 10.35
N GLY A 234 -11.04 7.37 10.75
CA GLY A 234 -11.75 7.48 12.02
C GLY A 234 -11.44 6.29 12.92
N PHE A 235 -11.78 6.41 14.20
CA PHE A 235 -11.73 5.28 15.13
C PHE A 235 -13.01 4.45 15.00
N VAL A 236 -12.84 3.15 14.71
CA VAL A 236 -13.94 2.19 14.75
C VAL A 236 -14.06 1.72 16.19
N ARG A 237 -15.24 1.95 16.79
CA ARG A 237 -15.57 1.37 18.09
C ARG A 237 -16.45 0.17 17.86
N ASP A 238 -16.09 -0.95 18.47
CA ASP A 238 -17.03 -2.03 18.71
C ASP A 238 -18.15 -1.48 19.61
N ARG A 239 -19.22 -1.02 19.00
CA ARG A 239 -20.46 -0.87 19.74
C ARG A 239 -21.02 -2.27 19.89
N ALA A 240 -20.76 -2.89 21.05
CA ALA A 240 -21.60 -3.99 21.49
C ALA A 240 -23.05 -3.52 21.42
N VAL A 241 -23.83 -4.13 20.56
CA VAL A 241 -25.28 -3.93 20.44
C VAL A 241 -25.94 -4.63 21.60
#